data_5fc3b27c94c14a3b4028f6c0651779bd
#
_entry.id   5fc3b27c94c14a3b4028f6c0651779bd
#
_cell.length_a   1.000
_cell.length_b   1.000
_cell.length_c   1.000
_cell.angle_alpha   90.00
_cell.angle_beta   90.00
_cell.angle_gamma   90.00
#
_symmetry.space_group_name_H-M   'P 1'
#
loop_
_entity.id
_entity.type
_entity.pdbx_description
1 polymer ?
#
loop_
_entity_poly.entity_id
_entity_poly.type
_entity_poly.pdbx_seq_one_letter_code
_entity_poly.pdbx_strand_id
1 'polypeptide(L)'
;MSHYPHYSEFEQQMLDALREAIAEAFGSEASVLNASHELPEAGVELDGKIVIKTPGKTLQVFVEVKKQVYPRDQRNAVYQLRRGIDETSDCHEAIGLLAAGELSPGAKQELRNQNIASFELGGSLYLKHEGW
;
A
#
# COMPACT_ATOMS: atom_id res chain seq x y z
N MET A 1 -17.35 19.53 12.69
CA MET A 1 -17.78 18.37 11.93
C MET A 1 -16.77 18.01 10.85
N SER A 2 -16.29 16.84 10.89
CA SER A 2 -15.28 16.42 9.94
C SER A 2 -15.91 15.91 8.66
N HIS A 3 -15.38 16.34 7.53
CA HIS A 3 -15.76 15.86 6.21
C HIS A 3 -14.66 15.01 5.58
N TYR A 4 -13.70 14.63 6.40
CA TYR A 4 -12.63 13.79 5.91
C TYR A 4 -13.11 12.37 5.70
N PRO A 5 -12.52 11.64 4.76
CA PRO A 5 -12.80 10.22 4.66
C PRO A 5 -12.53 9.62 6.03
N HIS A 6 -13.49 8.86 6.50
CA HIS A 6 -13.36 8.27 7.81
C HIS A 6 -12.52 7.03 7.74
N TYR A 7 -11.23 7.20 7.98
CA TYR A 7 -10.44 6.04 8.31
C TYR A 7 -10.86 5.59 9.69
N SER A 8 -11.00 4.31 9.87
CA SER A 8 -11.09 3.77 11.21
C SER A 8 -9.76 4.07 11.91
N GLU A 9 -9.77 4.07 13.24
CA GLU A 9 -8.53 4.23 13.99
C GLU A 9 -7.49 3.23 13.56
N PHE A 10 -7.93 2.01 13.29
CA PHE A 10 -7.03 0.96 12.86
C PHE A 10 -6.38 1.29 11.52
N GLU A 11 -7.16 1.75 10.57
CA GLU A 11 -6.62 2.11 9.25
C GLU A 11 -5.60 3.24 9.35
N GLN A 12 -5.91 4.26 10.14
CA GLN A 12 -4.99 5.38 10.30
C GLN A 12 -3.71 4.94 10.98
N GLN A 13 -3.83 4.14 12.02
CA GLN A 13 -2.68 3.59 12.73
C GLN A 13 -1.81 2.76 11.80
N MET A 14 -2.45 1.95 10.97
CA MET A 14 -1.75 1.10 10.03
C MET A 14 -1.01 1.93 8.97
N LEU A 15 -1.67 2.94 8.43
CA LEU A 15 -1.06 3.80 7.41
C LEU A 15 0.12 4.58 7.97
N ASP A 16 0.00 5.06 9.20
CA ASP A 16 1.09 5.78 9.86
C ASP A 16 2.28 4.85 10.12
N ALA A 17 2.02 3.64 10.61
CA ALA A 17 3.06 2.66 10.86
C ALA A 17 3.75 2.25 9.56
N LEU A 18 2.97 2.06 8.51
CA LEU A 18 3.50 1.69 7.20
C LEU A 18 4.39 2.80 6.64
N ARG A 19 3.93 4.05 6.73
CA ARG A 19 4.73 5.18 6.26
C ARG A 19 6.06 5.25 6.99
N GLU A 20 6.05 5.06 8.30
CA GLU A 20 7.28 5.07 9.08
C GLU A 20 8.20 3.91 8.70
N ALA A 21 7.64 2.73 8.48
CA ALA A 21 8.44 1.57 8.10
C ALA A 21 9.10 1.78 6.74
N ILE A 22 8.37 2.36 5.79
CA ILE A 22 8.92 2.66 4.47
C ILE A 22 10.02 3.72 4.58
N ALA A 23 9.76 4.78 5.34
CA ALA A 23 10.74 5.85 5.52
C ALA A 23 12.03 5.30 6.11
N GLU A 24 11.93 4.41 7.09
CA GLU A 24 13.08 3.79 7.71
C GLU A 24 13.85 2.90 6.73
N ALA A 25 13.11 2.17 5.92
CA ALA A 25 13.73 1.26 4.95
C ALA A 25 14.47 2.00 3.84
N PHE A 26 13.94 3.14 3.40
CA PHE A 26 14.56 3.90 2.31
C PHE A 26 15.58 4.93 2.78
N GLY A 27 15.56 5.28 4.04
CA GLY A 27 16.55 6.19 4.60
C GLY A 27 16.24 7.66 4.34
N SER A 28 17.19 8.51 4.69
CA SER A 28 16.98 9.96 4.69
C SER A 28 16.91 10.60 3.31
N GLU A 29 17.31 9.90 2.27
CA GLU A 29 17.28 10.43 0.91
C GLU A 29 15.89 10.34 0.28
N ALA A 30 14.99 9.55 0.89
CA ALA A 30 13.64 9.38 0.38
C ALA A 30 12.68 10.25 1.16
N SER A 31 11.71 10.80 0.45
CA SER A 31 10.58 11.49 1.04
C SER A 31 9.37 10.57 0.93
N VAL A 32 8.72 10.29 2.06
CA VAL A 32 7.60 9.37 2.11
C VAL A 32 6.38 10.11 2.62
N LEU A 33 5.38 10.23 1.78
CA LEU A 33 4.21 11.06 2.06
C LEU A 33 2.92 10.26 1.86
N ASN A 34 1.99 10.42 2.80
CA ASN A 34 0.62 9.96 2.58
C ASN A 34 -0.03 10.88 1.58
N ALA A 35 -0.73 10.32 0.62
CA ALA A 35 -1.44 11.08 -0.38
C ALA A 35 -2.92 10.70 -0.35
N SER A 36 -3.72 11.42 -1.13
CA SER A 36 -5.13 11.09 -1.24
C SER A 36 -5.30 9.66 -1.73
N HIS A 37 -6.23 8.94 -1.09
CA HIS A 37 -6.51 7.57 -1.43
C HIS A 37 -7.60 7.43 -2.48
N GLU A 38 -8.22 8.54 -2.88
CA GLU A 38 -9.29 8.51 -3.86
C GLU A 38 -8.76 8.46 -5.27
N LEU A 39 -9.33 7.55 -6.05
CA LEU A 39 -9.05 7.46 -7.47
C LEU A 39 -10.40 7.52 -8.19
N PRO A 40 -11.08 8.67 -8.14
CA PRO A 40 -12.43 8.78 -8.65
C PRO A 40 -12.56 8.49 -10.14
N GLU A 41 -11.53 8.78 -10.90
CA GLU A 41 -11.53 8.51 -12.34
C GLU A 41 -11.51 7.02 -12.65
N ALA A 42 -10.91 6.25 -11.76
CA ALA A 42 -10.79 4.83 -11.92
C ALA A 42 -11.97 4.05 -11.34
N GLY A 43 -12.81 4.71 -10.54
CA GLY A 43 -13.88 4.02 -9.83
C GLY A 43 -13.37 3.01 -8.83
N VAL A 44 -12.15 3.17 -8.38
CA VAL A 44 -11.51 2.26 -7.43
C VAL A 44 -11.34 2.96 -6.11
N GLU A 45 -11.83 2.33 -5.05
CA GLU A 45 -11.61 2.83 -3.70
C GLU A 45 -10.50 2.02 -3.07
N LEU A 46 -9.45 2.71 -2.67
CA LEU A 46 -8.34 2.12 -1.95
C LEU A 46 -8.24 2.76 -0.59
N ASP A 47 -7.70 2.02 0.37
CA ASP A 47 -7.60 2.53 1.74
C ASP A 47 -6.54 3.59 1.91
N GLY A 48 -5.54 3.60 1.04
CA GLY A 48 -4.51 4.63 1.12
C GLY A 48 -3.60 4.65 -0.08
N LYS A 49 -2.80 5.69 -0.12
CA LYS A 49 -1.77 5.86 -1.14
C LYS A 49 -0.57 6.52 -0.50
N ILE A 50 0.59 5.93 -0.68
CA ILE A 50 1.84 6.50 -0.18
C ILE A 50 2.71 6.80 -1.38
N VAL A 51 3.34 7.97 -1.39
CA VAL A 51 4.23 8.37 -2.47
C VAL A 51 5.64 8.40 -1.92
N ILE A 52 6.54 7.67 -2.56
CA ILE A 52 7.95 7.62 -2.20
C ILE A 52 8.72 8.38 -3.27
N LYS A 53 9.40 9.45 -2.87
CA LYS A 53 10.19 10.26 -3.78
C LYS A 53 11.66 10.15 -3.43
N THR A 54 12.46 9.80 -4.42
CA THR A 54 13.91 9.84 -4.33
C THR A 54 14.41 10.71 -5.48
N PRO A 55 15.68 11.12 -5.46
CA PRO A 55 16.19 11.89 -6.61
C PRO A 55 16.00 11.13 -7.92
N GLY A 56 15.23 11.72 -8.83
CA GLY A 56 14.99 11.16 -10.15
C GLY A 56 13.94 10.08 -10.26
N LYS A 57 13.30 9.68 -9.13
CA LYS A 57 12.31 8.61 -9.14
C LYS A 57 11.13 8.93 -8.24
N THR A 58 9.97 8.43 -8.63
CA THR A 58 8.77 8.49 -7.79
C THR A 58 8.05 7.16 -7.90
N LEU A 59 7.70 6.58 -6.75
CA LEU A 59 6.94 5.34 -6.69
C LEU A 59 5.65 5.60 -5.94
N GLN A 60 4.53 5.22 -6.55
CA GLN A 60 3.24 5.30 -5.91
C GLN A 60 2.90 3.94 -5.33
N VAL A 61 2.58 3.90 -4.05
CA VAL A 61 2.20 2.66 -3.36
C VAL A 61 0.72 2.74 -3.03
N PHE A 62 -0.07 1.92 -3.70
CA PHE A 62 -1.50 1.82 -3.42
C PHE A 62 -1.70 0.80 -2.31
N VAL A 63 -2.49 1.16 -1.30
CA VAL A 63 -2.58 0.38 -0.08
C VAL A 63 -4.00 -0.07 0.21
N GLU A 64 -4.15 -1.37 0.50
CA GLU A 64 -5.35 -1.92 1.09
C GLU A 64 -5.03 -2.35 2.52
N VAL A 65 -5.91 -2.05 3.46
CA VAL A 65 -5.71 -2.35 4.88
C VAL A 65 -6.75 -3.35 5.35
N LYS A 66 -6.30 -4.42 6.00
CA LYS A 66 -7.18 -5.45 6.56
C LYS A 66 -6.72 -5.79 7.97
N LYS A 67 -7.64 -6.00 8.89
CA LYS A 67 -7.28 -6.46 10.22
C LYS A 67 -6.80 -7.90 10.19
N GLN A 68 -7.57 -8.74 9.52
CA GLN A 68 -7.23 -10.14 9.28
C GLN A 68 -7.43 -10.42 7.80
N VAL A 69 -6.66 -11.36 7.29
CA VAL A 69 -6.70 -11.68 5.87
C VAL A 69 -7.10 -13.13 5.69
N TYR A 70 -8.29 -13.32 5.16
CA TYR A 70 -8.77 -14.63 4.70
C TYR A 70 -8.51 -14.73 3.20
N PRO A 71 -8.43 -15.94 2.65
CA PRO A 71 -8.12 -16.11 1.23
C PRO A 71 -9.00 -15.28 0.29
N ARG A 72 -10.30 -15.19 0.59
CA ARG A 72 -11.21 -14.40 -0.22
C ARG A 72 -10.86 -12.92 -0.16
N ASP A 73 -10.57 -12.43 1.04
CA ASP A 73 -10.25 -11.01 1.23
C ASP A 73 -8.95 -10.66 0.52
N GLN A 74 -8.00 -11.57 0.54
CA GLN A 74 -6.73 -11.36 -0.12
C GLN A 74 -6.92 -11.25 -1.63
N ARG A 75 -7.73 -12.15 -2.22
CA ARG A 75 -8.00 -12.08 -3.65
C ARG A 75 -8.68 -10.78 -4.04
N ASN A 76 -9.64 -10.33 -3.23
CA ASN A 76 -10.34 -9.08 -3.49
C ASN A 76 -9.40 -7.88 -3.38
N ALA A 77 -8.54 -7.89 -2.37
CA ALA A 77 -7.56 -6.81 -2.18
C ALA A 77 -6.60 -6.74 -3.36
N VAL A 78 -6.08 -7.88 -3.80
CA VAL A 78 -5.18 -7.93 -4.95
C VAL A 78 -5.87 -7.40 -6.20
N TYR A 79 -7.12 -7.79 -6.40
CA TYR A 79 -7.89 -7.32 -7.54
C TYR A 79 -8.04 -5.81 -7.54
N GLN A 80 -8.39 -5.23 -6.40
CA GLN A 80 -8.53 -3.78 -6.28
C GLN A 80 -7.20 -3.06 -6.50
N LEU A 81 -6.13 -3.60 -5.94
CA LEU A 81 -4.81 -3.00 -6.10
C LEU A 81 -4.38 -3.03 -7.56
N ARG A 82 -4.60 -4.14 -8.26
CA ARG A 82 -4.25 -4.22 -9.67
C ARG A 82 -5.08 -3.27 -10.52
N ARG A 83 -6.34 -3.12 -10.20
CA ARG A 83 -7.19 -2.15 -10.91
C ARG A 83 -6.65 -0.73 -10.72
N GLY A 84 -6.26 -0.39 -9.50
CA GLY A 84 -5.70 0.93 -9.23
C GLY A 84 -4.44 1.18 -10.04
N ILE A 85 -3.56 0.19 -10.11
CA ILE A 85 -2.32 0.29 -10.86
C ILE A 85 -2.61 0.43 -12.36
N ASP A 86 -3.48 -0.43 -12.88
CA ASP A 86 -3.78 -0.46 -14.31
C ASP A 86 -4.44 0.83 -14.80
N GLU A 87 -5.24 1.45 -13.94
CA GLU A 87 -5.94 2.65 -14.32
C GLU A 87 -5.15 3.93 -14.05
N THR A 88 -4.00 3.80 -13.43
CA THR A 88 -3.08 4.90 -13.26
C THR A 88 -2.33 5.08 -14.57
N SER A 89 -2.69 6.11 -15.31
CA SER A 89 -2.19 6.30 -16.67
C SER A 89 -0.99 7.24 -16.75
N ASP A 90 -0.48 7.70 -15.65
CA ASP A 90 0.67 8.59 -15.67
C ASP A 90 1.96 7.80 -15.81
N CYS A 91 3.06 8.50 -15.96
CA CYS A 91 4.35 7.89 -16.19
C CYS A 91 5.07 7.46 -14.90
N HIS A 92 4.38 7.51 -13.78
CA HIS A 92 4.99 7.12 -12.51
C HIS A 92 4.88 5.62 -12.28
N GLU A 93 5.88 5.08 -11.64
CA GLU A 93 5.85 3.68 -11.24
C GLU A 93 4.86 3.49 -10.11
N ALA A 94 4.22 2.35 -10.09
CA ALA A 94 3.20 2.04 -9.09
C ALA A 94 3.29 0.59 -8.66
N ILE A 95 2.99 0.34 -7.39
CA ILE A 95 2.94 -1.00 -6.84
C ILE A 95 1.78 -1.07 -5.84
N GLY A 96 1.20 -2.24 -5.70
CA GLY A 96 0.18 -2.47 -4.68
C GLY A 96 0.78 -3.05 -3.42
N LEU A 97 0.18 -2.73 -2.30
CA LEU A 97 0.60 -3.23 -0.99
C LEU A 97 -0.60 -3.60 -0.14
N LEU A 98 -0.57 -4.77 0.44
CA LEU A 98 -1.57 -5.20 1.41
C LEU A 98 -0.97 -5.06 2.80
N ALA A 99 -1.59 -4.22 3.63
CA ALA A 99 -1.18 -4.01 5.01
C ALA A 99 -2.19 -4.67 5.92
N ALA A 100 -1.72 -5.47 6.85
CA ALA A 100 -2.61 -6.23 7.72
C ALA A 100 -2.07 -6.30 9.15
N GLY A 101 -2.98 -6.59 10.09
CA GLY A 101 -2.57 -6.85 11.46
C GLY A 101 -1.72 -8.10 11.54
N GLU A 102 -2.12 -9.13 10.81
CA GLU A 102 -1.40 -10.40 10.73
C GLU A 102 -1.49 -10.97 9.34
N LEU A 103 -0.40 -11.60 8.90
CA LEU A 103 -0.35 -12.30 7.63
C LEU A 103 0.28 -13.68 7.84
N SER A 104 -0.38 -14.72 7.37
CA SER A 104 0.20 -16.05 7.42
C SER A 104 1.38 -16.15 6.45
N PRO A 105 2.31 -17.10 6.66
CA PRO A 105 3.38 -17.31 5.69
C PRO A 105 2.87 -17.60 4.28
N GLY A 106 1.77 -18.35 4.17
CA GLY A 106 1.17 -18.64 2.89
C GLY A 106 0.62 -17.40 2.21
N ALA A 107 -0.01 -16.52 2.98
CA ALA A 107 -0.51 -15.25 2.44
C ALA A 107 0.63 -14.38 1.94
N LYS A 108 1.71 -14.30 2.70
CA LYS A 108 2.88 -13.52 2.29
C LYS A 108 3.47 -14.05 0.99
N GLN A 109 3.59 -15.38 0.87
CA GLN A 109 4.16 -15.98 -0.31
C GLN A 109 3.27 -15.73 -1.54
N GLU A 110 1.96 -15.85 -1.37
CA GLU A 110 1.04 -15.60 -2.47
C GLU A 110 1.10 -14.15 -2.96
N LEU A 111 1.21 -13.21 -2.03
CA LEU A 111 1.37 -11.81 -2.40
C LEU A 111 2.66 -11.57 -3.18
N ARG A 112 3.75 -12.18 -2.75
CA ARG A 112 5.03 -12.08 -3.47
C ARG A 112 4.92 -12.65 -4.87
N ASN A 113 4.23 -13.78 -5.01
CA ASN A 113 4.04 -14.41 -6.31
C ASN A 113 3.27 -13.52 -7.27
N GLN A 114 2.46 -12.63 -6.74
CA GLN A 114 1.67 -11.70 -7.55
C GLN A 114 2.29 -10.31 -7.63
N ASN A 115 3.52 -10.15 -7.15
CA ASN A 115 4.23 -8.86 -7.14
C ASN A 115 3.50 -7.79 -6.34
N ILE A 116 2.88 -8.20 -5.24
CA ILE A 116 2.21 -7.30 -4.32
C ILE A 116 3.07 -7.21 -3.06
N ALA A 117 3.34 -5.99 -2.62
CA ALA A 117 4.06 -5.75 -1.38
C ALA A 117 3.18 -6.09 -0.18
N SER A 118 3.78 -6.31 0.97
CA SER A 118 3.04 -6.62 2.17
C SER A 118 3.65 -5.96 3.39
N PHE A 119 2.79 -5.63 4.35
CA PHE A 119 3.21 -5.06 5.62
C PHE A 119 2.36 -5.67 6.73
N GLU A 120 3.03 -6.10 7.78
CA GLU A 120 2.37 -6.66 8.96
C GLU A 120 2.64 -5.72 10.12
N LEU A 121 1.59 -5.28 10.80
CA LEU A 121 1.70 -4.31 11.88
C LEU A 121 2.60 -4.85 13.01
N GLY A 122 3.58 -4.04 13.39
CA GLY A 122 4.53 -4.45 14.41
C GLY A 122 5.57 -5.44 13.93
N GLY A 123 5.57 -5.75 12.65
CA GLY A 123 6.43 -6.79 12.11
C GLY A 123 7.14 -6.39 10.85
N SER A 124 6.92 -7.15 9.80
CA SER A 124 7.75 -7.10 8.61
C SER A 124 7.13 -6.30 7.48
N LEU A 125 8.00 -5.63 6.75
CA LEU A 125 7.65 -4.97 5.50
C LEU A 125 8.38 -5.70 4.37
N TYR A 126 7.64 -6.09 3.34
CA TYR A 126 8.22 -6.58 2.11
C TYR A 126 7.78 -5.66 0.98
N LEU A 127 8.72 -4.94 0.42
CA LEU A 127 8.45 -4.05 -0.70
C LEU A 127 9.59 -4.17 -1.69
N LYS A 128 9.28 -4.68 -2.86
CA LYS A 128 10.27 -4.85 -3.90
C LYS A 128 9.69 -4.39 -5.22
N HIS A 129 10.41 -3.51 -5.89
CA HIS A 129 10.03 -3.02 -7.20
C HIS A 129 11.30 -2.80 -7.99
N GLU A 130 11.27 -3.12 -9.26
CA GLU A 130 12.45 -3.01 -10.11
C GLU A 130 13.06 -1.61 -10.04
N GLY A 131 14.35 -1.55 -9.74
CA GLY A 131 15.05 -0.29 -9.60
C GLY A 131 14.91 0.37 -8.24
N TRP A 132 14.25 -0.29 -7.32
CA TRP A 132 14.03 0.20 -5.96
C TRP A 132 14.54 -0.83 -4.90
#